data_26927f74d4c132239fb04e77b74f290e
#
_entry.id   26927f74d4c132239fb04e77b74f290e
#
_cell.length_a   1.000
_cell.length_b   1.000
_cell.length_c   1.000
_cell.angle_alpha   90.00
_cell.angle_beta   90.00
_cell.angle_gamma   90.00
#
_symmetry.space_group_name_H-M   'P 1'
#
loop_
_entity.id
_entity.type
_entity.pdbx_description
1 polymer ?
#
loop_
_entity_poly.entity_id
_entity_poly.type
_entity_poly.pdbx_seq_one_letter_code
_entity_poly.pdbx_strand_id
1 'polypeptide(L)'
;MDLLNEIVKEIGSDYAKIASEETDTETYIDTGSYVFNGLVSGSLSDGGVSNNRITAIAGETSTGKTFFSLAVVKNFLDNNPKGYVLYFDTEAAVNKDMLEDRKIDTKRVAHIEVVTIEAVSYTHLRAHETKANRVCRRLREKK
;
A
#
# COMPACT_ATOMS: atom_id res chain seq x y z
N MET A 1 18.73 17.13 -30.68
CA MET A 1 17.56 16.36 -30.17
C MET A 1 18.07 15.01 -29.77
N ASP A 2 17.85 14.58 -28.56
CA ASP A 2 18.53 13.42 -28.00
C ASP A 2 17.83 12.13 -28.52
N LEU A 3 18.60 11.20 -29.06
CA LEU A 3 18.13 9.92 -29.61
C LEU A 3 17.19 9.18 -28.63
N LEU A 4 17.48 9.29 -27.33
CA LEU A 4 16.65 8.69 -26.29
C LEU A 4 15.23 9.26 -26.24
N ASN A 5 15.07 10.57 -26.45
CA ASN A 5 13.75 11.21 -26.50
C ASN A 5 12.92 10.76 -27.72
N GLU A 6 13.58 10.47 -28.84
CA GLU A 6 12.90 9.93 -30.03
C GLU A 6 12.43 8.50 -29.79
N ILE A 7 13.28 7.66 -29.19
CA ILE A 7 12.95 6.28 -28.85
C ILE A 7 11.79 6.20 -27.86
N VAL A 8 11.80 7.02 -26.81
CA VAL A 8 10.71 7.07 -25.81
C VAL A 8 9.40 7.49 -26.46
N LYS A 9 9.43 8.44 -27.40
CA LYS A 9 8.25 8.84 -28.19
C LYS A 9 7.74 7.73 -29.12
N GLU A 10 8.64 7.00 -29.76
CA GLU A 10 8.27 5.89 -30.66
C GLU A 10 7.66 4.72 -29.91
N ILE A 11 8.11 4.44 -28.69
CA ILE A 11 7.52 3.41 -27.80
C ILE A 11 6.04 3.75 -27.48
N GLY A 12 5.69 5.03 -27.43
CA GLY A 12 4.31 5.50 -27.23
C GLY A 12 3.63 5.02 -25.95
N SER A 13 4.42 4.61 -24.95
CA SER A 13 3.92 4.15 -23.67
C SER A 13 4.04 5.27 -22.62
N ASP A 14 2.95 5.53 -21.90
CA ASP A 14 2.92 6.47 -20.77
C ASP A 14 3.90 6.09 -19.64
N TYR A 15 4.42 4.87 -19.67
CA TYR A 15 5.36 4.33 -18.70
C TYR A 15 6.83 4.38 -19.17
N ALA A 16 7.09 4.75 -20.43
CA ALA A 16 8.45 4.89 -20.94
C ALA A 16 9.00 6.27 -20.62
N LYS A 17 10.04 6.36 -19.80
CA LYS A 17 10.70 7.60 -19.37
C LYS A 17 12.20 7.44 -19.45
N ILE A 18 12.89 8.57 -19.60
CA ILE A 18 14.36 8.58 -19.49
C ILE A 18 14.72 8.50 -18.01
N ALA A 19 15.62 7.61 -17.63
CA ALA A 19 15.98 7.36 -16.23
C ALA A 19 16.49 8.62 -15.48
N SER A 20 17.07 9.58 -16.19
CA SER A 20 17.49 10.87 -15.60
C SER A 20 16.32 11.82 -15.28
N GLU A 21 15.12 11.55 -15.83
CA GLU A 21 13.92 12.35 -15.61
C GLU A 21 12.99 11.73 -14.54
N GLU A 22 13.31 10.52 -14.07
CA GLU A 22 12.62 9.91 -12.93
C GLU A 22 13.00 10.66 -11.65
N THR A 23 12.19 11.63 -11.29
CA THR A 23 12.13 12.12 -9.92
C THR A 23 11.24 11.17 -9.14
N ASP A 24 11.80 10.07 -8.60
CA ASP A 24 11.16 9.31 -7.53
C ASP A 24 11.03 10.23 -6.32
N THR A 25 9.90 10.90 -6.21
CA THR A 25 9.51 11.57 -4.97
C THR A 25 9.15 10.45 -4.00
N GLU A 26 10.17 9.86 -3.37
CA GLU A 26 9.97 8.89 -2.31
C GLU A 26 9.30 9.59 -1.15
N THR A 27 8.04 9.28 -0.93
CA THR A 27 7.31 9.68 0.27
C THR A 27 7.33 8.53 1.26
N TYR A 28 7.59 8.83 2.52
CA TYR A 28 7.69 7.85 3.58
C TYR A 28 6.53 7.97 4.55
N ILE A 29 6.11 6.84 5.10
CA ILE A 29 5.16 6.75 6.20
C ILE A 29 5.96 6.51 7.47
N ASP A 30 5.88 7.41 8.41
CA ASP A 30 6.53 7.29 9.70
C ASP A 30 6.10 5.99 10.40
N THR A 31 7.07 5.24 10.90
CA THR A 31 6.82 4.00 11.64
C THR A 31 6.43 4.23 13.11
N GLY A 32 6.56 5.45 13.59
CA GLY A 32 6.42 5.80 15.01
C GLY A 32 7.68 5.51 15.84
N SER A 33 8.77 5.13 15.20
CA SER A 33 10.06 4.87 15.85
C SER A 33 11.20 5.45 15.02
N TYR A 34 11.93 6.41 15.58
CA TYR A 34 13.09 7.01 14.93
C TYR A 34 14.15 5.97 14.53
N VAL A 35 14.35 4.96 15.37
CA VAL A 35 15.31 3.88 15.07
C VAL A 35 14.87 3.08 13.85
N PHE A 36 13.59 2.69 13.78
CA PHE A 36 13.05 1.98 12.60
C PHE A 36 13.05 2.85 11.35
N ASN A 37 12.71 4.12 11.45
CA ASN A 37 12.80 5.06 10.33
C ASN A 37 14.24 5.08 9.78
N GLY A 38 15.22 5.25 10.65
CA GLY A 38 16.63 5.24 10.25
C GLY A 38 17.09 3.92 9.64
N LEU A 39 16.63 2.78 10.15
CA LEU A 39 16.97 1.47 9.62
C LEU A 39 16.36 1.18 8.24
N VAL A 40 15.12 1.65 8.01
CA VAL A 40 14.37 1.34 6.78
C VAL A 40 14.68 2.31 5.65
N SER A 41 14.79 3.60 5.95
CA SER A 41 14.93 4.68 4.96
C SER A 41 16.23 5.48 5.05
N GLY A 42 17.04 5.26 6.08
CA GLY A 42 18.24 6.05 6.33
C GLY A 42 18.01 7.42 6.97
N SER A 43 16.75 7.83 7.17
CA SER A 43 16.38 9.10 7.81
C SER A 43 15.61 8.86 9.11
N LEU A 44 16.00 9.55 10.18
CA LEU A 44 15.39 9.37 11.50
C LEU A 44 14.07 10.12 11.64
N SER A 45 13.99 11.35 11.13
CA SER A 45 12.83 12.23 11.30
C SER A 45 11.84 12.17 10.13
N ASP A 46 12.38 12.15 8.90
CA ASP A 46 11.58 12.21 7.68
C ASP A 46 11.54 10.87 6.94
N GLY A 47 11.91 9.81 7.63
CA GLY A 47 11.99 8.44 7.12
C GLY A 47 10.80 7.59 7.50
N GLY A 48 10.89 6.32 7.14
CA GLY A 48 9.91 5.30 7.46
C GLY A 48 9.71 4.29 6.34
N VAL A 49 8.51 3.74 6.24
CA VAL A 49 8.14 2.80 5.18
C VAL A 49 7.81 3.57 3.90
N SER A 50 8.42 3.19 2.77
CA SER A 50 8.15 3.84 1.48
C SER A 50 6.69 3.66 1.07
N ASN A 51 6.04 4.76 0.69
CA ASN A 51 4.62 4.80 0.35
C ASN A 51 4.30 4.10 -1.00
N ASN A 52 5.26 4.09 -1.92
CA ASN A 52 5.07 3.56 -3.28
C ASN A 52 5.76 2.20 -3.51
N ARG A 53 6.07 1.48 -2.46
CA ARG A 53 6.79 0.19 -2.52
C ARG A 53 6.04 -0.89 -1.76
N ILE A 54 6.34 -2.14 -2.09
CA ILE A 54 5.90 -3.30 -1.31
C ILE A 54 6.95 -3.53 -0.23
N THR A 55 6.55 -3.43 1.03
CA THR A 55 7.42 -3.70 2.17
C THR A 55 7.02 -5.01 2.83
N ALA A 56 7.97 -5.92 3.03
CA ALA A 56 7.76 -7.16 3.74
C ALA A 56 8.35 -7.09 5.16
N ILE A 57 7.56 -7.51 6.15
CA ILE A 57 7.99 -7.62 7.55
C ILE A 57 8.05 -9.10 7.89
N ALA A 58 9.25 -9.63 8.09
CA ALA A 58 9.47 -11.03 8.45
C ALA A 58 10.04 -11.17 9.87
N GLY A 59 9.70 -12.26 10.54
CA GLY A 59 10.17 -12.56 11.89
C GLY A 59 9.40 -13.73 12.49
N GLU A 60 9.89 -14.29 13.58
CA GLU A 60 9.24 -15.38 14.32
C GLU A 60 7.88 -14.97 14.89
N THR A 61 7.09 -15.95 15.31
CA THR A 61 5.80 -15.69 15.97
C THR A 61 6.02 -14.87 17.25
N SER A 62 5.08 -13.96 17.54
CA SER A 62 5.10 -13.11 18.75
C SER A 62 6.24 -12.07 18.81
N THR A 63 6.94 -11.79 17.72
CA THR A 63 7.99 -10.75 17.66
C THR A 63 7.45 -9.32 17.46
N GLY A 64 6.13 -9.13 17.41
CA GLY A 64 5.52 -7.81 17.30
C GLY A 64 5.25 -7.33 15.87
N LYS A 65 5.28 -8.20 14.84
CA LYS A 65 5.00 -7.81 13.44
C LYS A 65 3.66 -7.10 13.28
N THR A 66 2.60 -7.66 13.85
CA THR A 66 1.25 -7.06 13.83
C THR A 66 1.22 -5.71 14.56
N PHE A 67 1.91 -5.62 15.71
CA PHE A 67 2.04 -4.37 16.45
C PHE A 67 2.69 -3.28 15.60
N PHE A 68 3.76 -3.62 14.89
CA PHE A 68 4.48 -2.72 14.02
C PHE A 68 3.62 -2.28 12.82
N SER A 69 2.92 -3.21 12.15
CA SER A 69 2.05 -2.87 11.03
C SER A 69 0.92 -1.93 11.45
N LEU A 70 0.33 -2.12 12.63
CA LEU A 70 -0.71 -1.23 13.16
C LEU A 70 -0.17 0.17 13.54
N ALA A 71 1.09 0.27 13.96
CA ALA A 71 1.73 1.58 14.18
C ALA A 71 1.89 2.36 12.87
N VAL A 72 2.30 1.70 11.80
CA VAL A 72 2.38 2.30 10.45
C VAL A 72 0.99 2.73 9.97
N VAL A 73 -0.05 1.89 10.14
CA VAL A 73 -1.44 2.23 9.82
C VAL A 73 -1.89 3.48 10.55
N LYS A 74 -1.62 3.57 11.86
CA LYS A 74 -1.97 4.73 12.67
C LYS A 74 -1.32 6.00 12.13
N ASN A 75 -0.01 5.98 11.95
CA ASN A 75 0.74 7.16 11.49
C ASN A 75 0.33 7.58 10.07
N PHE A 76 0.04 6.61 9.19
CA PHE A 76 -0.51 6.92 7.88
C PHE A 76 -1.84 7.68 7.98
N LEU A 77 -2.77 7.21 8.81
CA LEU A 77 -4.08 7.83 8.97
C LEU A 77 -3.99 9.21 9.65
N ASP A 78 -3.08 9.38 10.59
CA ASP A 78 -2.87 10.67 11.27
C ASP A 78 -2.32 11.73 10.30
N ASN A 79 -1.40 11.35 9.43
CA ASN A 79 -0.78 12.26 8.46
C ASN A 79 -1.63 12.47 7.19
N ASN A 80 -2.61 11.58 6.94
CA ASN A 80 -3.46 11.64 5.76
C ASN A 80 -4.94 11.68 6.14
N PRO A 81 -5.54 12.86 6.39
CA PRO A 81 -6.94 12.99 6.83
C PRO A 81 -7.97 12.38 5.87
N LYS A 82 -7.65 12.27 4.59
CA LYS A 82 -8.48 11.67 3.54
C LYS A 82 -8.07 10.22 3.19
N GLY A 83 -7.05 9.69 3.86
CA GLY A 83 -6.54 8.34 3.62
C GLY A 83 -7.44 7.26 4.20
N TYR A 84 -7.48 6.11 3.53
CA TYR A 84 -8.15 4.89 3.97
C TYR A 84 -7.16 3.72 3.93
N VAL A 85 -7.38 2.73 4.76
CA VAL A 85 -6.55 1.53 4.84
C VAL A 85 -7.41 0.29 4.59
N LEU A 86 -6.92 -0.61 3.75
CA LEU A 86 -7.45 -1.96 3.60
C LEU A 86 -6.51 -2.91 4.36
N TYR A 87 -7.01 -3.50 5.42
CA TYR A 87 -6.25 -4.43 6.25
C TYR A 87 -6.77 -5.85 6.01
N PHE A 88 -5.95 -6.67 5.35
CA PHE A 88 -6.27 -8.07 5.10
C PHE A 88 -5.64 -8.94 6.20
N ASP A 89 -6.47 -9.62 6.96
CA ASP A 89 -6.07 -10.45 8.09
C ASP A 89 -6.34 -11.93 7.80
N THR A 90 -5.27 -12.70 7.69
CA THR A 90 -5.35 -14.16 7.43
C THR A 90 -5.38 -14.98 8.71
N GLU A 91 -4.98 -14.38 9.83
CA GLU A 91 -4.90 -15.05 11.14
C GLU A 91 -6.08 -14.70 12.05
N ALA A 92 -6.94 -13.76 11.64
CA ALA A 92 -8.01 -13.17 12.46
C ALA A 92 -7.50 -12.68 13.83
N ALA A 93 -6.27 -12.16 13.84
CA ALA A 93 -5.56 -11.76 15.06
C ALA A 93 -5.89 -10.33 15.50
N VAL A 94 -6.43 -9.50 14.59
CA VAL A 94 -6.74 -8.10 14.84
C VAL A 94 -8.22 -7.95 15.12
N ASN A 95 -8.56 -7.38 16.27
CA ASN A 95 -9.93 -7.05 16.62
C ASN A 95 -10.16 -5.53 16.75
N LYS A 96 -11.41 -5.14 16.87
CA LYS A 96 -11.80 -3.73 16.97
C LYS A 96 -11.18 -3.05 18.20
N ASP A 97 -11.20 -3.71 19.35
CA ASP A 97 -10.67 -3.15 20.59
C ASP A 97 -9.17 -2.86 20.46
N MET A 98 -8.42 -3.75 19.78
CA MET A 98 -7.01 -3.57 19.51
C MET A 98 -6.72 -2.33 18.62
N LEU A 99 -7.61 -1.99 17.70
CA LEU A 99 -7.51 -0.77 16.89
C LEU A 99 -7.84 0.47 17.71
N GLU A 100 -8.89 0.42 18.51
CA GLU A 100 -9.35 1.53 19.37
C GLU A 100 -8.34 1.86 20.48
N ASP A 101 -7.74 0.85 21.11
CA ASP A 101 -6.67 1.02 22.13
C ASP A 101 -5.46 1.75 21.57
N ARG A 102 -5.19 1.58 20.27
CA ARG A 102 -4.12 2.27 19.55
C ARG A 102 -4.54 3.62 18.99
N LYS A 103 -5.77 4.06 19.26
CA LYS A 103 -6.34 5.31 18.74
C LYS A 103 -6.34 5.35 17.20
N ILE A 104 -6.55 4.20 16.56
CA ILE A 104 -6.73 4.09 15.11
C ILE A 104 -8.20 4.41 14.79
N ASP A 105 -8.44 5.30 13.85
CA ASP A 105 -9.79 5.62 13.40
C ASP A 105 -10.39 4.45 12.61
N THR A 106 -11.18 3.63 13.29
CA THR A 106 -11.80 2.42 12.74
C THR A 106 -12.76 2.70 11.58
N LYS A 107 -13.26 3.94 11.41
CA LYS A 107 -14.12 4.32 10.29
C LYS A 107 -13.36 4.43 8.97
N ARG A 108 -12.05 4.55 9.03
CA ARG A 108 -11.16 4.65 7.88
C ARG A 108 -10.34 3.39 7.61
N VAL A 109 -10.58 2.33 8.37
CA VAL A 109 -9.94 1.02 8.18
C VAL A 109 -11.00 0.00 7.77
N ALA A 110 -10.84 -0.57 6.58
CA ALA A 110 -11.61 -1.75 6.19
C ALA A 110 -10.83 -3.00 6.60
N HIS A 111 -11.28 -3.66 7.67
CA HIS A 111 -10.72 -4.94 8.12
C HIS A 111 -11.40 -6.09 7.39
N ILE A 112 -10.62 -6.91 6.71
CA ILE A 112 -11.09 -7.98 5.83
C ILE A 112 -10.41 -9.27 6.26
N GLU A 113 -11.17 -10.16 6.88
CA GLU A 113 -10.71 -11.52 7.17
C GLU A 113 -10.67 -12.34 5.88
N VAL A 114 -9.54 -12.94 5.58
CA VAL A 114 -9.34 -13.72 4.36
C VAL A 114 -8.76 -15.09 4.67
N VAL A 115 -9.39 -16.11 4.11
CA VAL A 115 -8.94 -17.50 4.31
C VAL A 115 -7.96 -17.94 3.22
N THR A 116 -8.01 -17.29 2.04
CA THR A 116 -7.18 -17.67 0.89
C THR A 116 -6.57 -16.45 0.18
N ILE A 117 -5.40 -16.65 -0.43
CA ILE A 117 -4.71 -15.63 -1.22
C ILE A 117 -5.53 -15.20 -2.44
N GLU A 118 -6.31 -16.13 -3.03
CA GLU A 118 -7.20 -15.85 -4.14
C GLU A 118 -8.28 -14.84 -3.78
N ALA A 119 -8.80 -14.88 -2.54
CA ALA A 119 -9.79 -13.91 -2.07
C ALA A 119 -9.21 -12.49 -2.02
N VAL A 120 -7.95 -12.32 -1.59
CA VAL A 120 -7.25 -11.03 -1.61
C VAL A 120 -7.04 -10.54 -3.03
N SER A 121 -6.55 -11.39 -3.91
CA SER A 121 -6.32 -11.06 -5.32
C SER A 121 -7.60 -10.63 -6.02
N TYR A 122 -8.71 -11.32 -5.76
CA TYR A 122 -10.01 -11.00 -6.34
C TYR A 122 -10.57 -9.66 -5.86
N THR A 123 -10.44 -9.33 -4.58
CA THR A 123 -10.89 -8.05 -4.04
C THR A 123 -10.04 -6.89 -4.56
N HIS A 124 -8.73 -7.09 -4.67
CA HIS A 124 -7.81 -6.08 -5.20
C HIS A 124 -8.06 -5.79 -6.69
N LEU A 125 -8.23 -6.84 -7.50
CA LEU A 125 -8.58 -6.70 -8.93
C LEU A 125 -9.92 -5.98 -9.12
N ARG A 126 -10.94 -6.26 -8.28
CA ARG A 126 -12.23 -5.56 -8.35
C ARG A 126 -12.16 -4.09 -7.98
N ALA A 127 -11.29 -3.71 -7.06
CA ALA A 127 -11.11 -2.32 -6.67
C ALA A 127 -10.56 -1.46 -7.81
N HIS A 128 -9.76 -2.06 -8.71
CA HIS A 128 -9.20 -1.40 -9.89
C HIS A 128 -10.07 -1.48 -11.15
N GLU A 129 -11.18 -2.24 -11.15
CA GLU A 129 -12.09 -2.29 -12.29
C GLU A 129 -12.85 -0.96 -12.44
N THR A 130 -12.63 -0.27 -13.55
CA THR A 130 -13.42 0.90 -13.94
C THR A 130 -14.86 0.48 -14.30
N LYS A 131 -15.82 1.42 -14.25
CA LYS A 131 -17.22 1.16 -14.67
C LYS A 131 -17.31 0.57 -16.08
N ALA A 132 -16.43 0.98 -16.99
CA ALA A 132 -16.34 0.47 -18.35
C ALA A 132 -15.94 -1.01 -18.41
N ASN A 133 -14.96 -1.43 -17.61
CA ASN A 133 -14.51 -2.82 -17.53
C ASN A 133 -15.60 -3.75 -16.96
N ARG A 134 -16.41 -3.28 -16.01
CA ARG A 134 -17.55 -4.05 -15.48
C ARG A 134 -18.64 -4.31 -16.53
N VAL A 135 -18.90 -3.34 -17.40
CA VAL A 135 -19.88 -3.49 -18.49
C VAL A 135 -19.40 -4.52 -19.52
N CYS A 136 -18.13 -4.46 -19.92
CA CYS A 136 -17.54 -5.42 -20.85
C CYS A 136 -17.56 -6.87 -20.31
N ARG A 137 -17.33 -7.06 -19.01
CA ARG A 137 -17.40 -8.38 -18.38
C ARG A 137 -18.81 -8.95 -18.37
N ARG A 138 -19.83 -8.15 -18.01
CA ARG A 138 -21.25 -8.57 -18.07
C ARG A 138 -21.71 -8.97 -19.46
N LEU A 139 -21.15 -8.36 -20.50
CA LEU A 139 -21.48 -8.73 -21.89
C LEU A 139 -20.81 -10.05 -22.32
N ARG A 140 -19.66 -10.41 -21.74
CA ARG A 140 -19.00 -11.72 -21.99
C ARG A 140 -19.68 -12.88 -21.27
N GLU A 141 -20.27 -12.66 -20.12
CA GLU A 141 -20.96 -13.69 -19.32
C GLU A 141 -22.37 -14.01 -19.86
N LYS A 142 -22.89 -13.22 -20.83
CA LYS A 142 -24.20 -13.43 -21.48
C LYS A 142 -24.11 -14.08 -22.84
N LYS A 143 -22.95 -14.56 -23.29
CA LYS A 143 -22.73 -15.38 -24.49
C LYS A 143 -22.36 -16.80 -24.08
#